data_4c865b80b4f5fa5d98e80b754ec94fca
#
_entry.id   4c865b80b4f5fa5d98e80b754ec94fca
#
_cell.length_a   1.000
_cell.length_b   1.000
_cell.length_c   1.000
_cell.angle_alpha   90.00
_cell.angle_beta   90.00
_cell.angle_gamma   90.00
#
_symmetry.space_group_name_H-M   'P 1'
#
loop_
_entity.id
_entity.type
_entity.pdbx_description
1 polymer ?
#
loop_
_entity_poly.entity_id
_entity_poly.type
_entity_poly.pdbx_seq_one_letter_code
_entity_poly.pdbx_strand_id
1 'polypeptide(L)'
;MKTRKGFKTYPLTAAQKYHFYYADYCPGKEILNVGSSLTIEFELNVDELRKAIYKAYERCESMRARLVYDEKEKQWYQYIVDKEDREIEYVDFTGKTMEEAEAEMTAWTRVPFGQDEPMNKIVIIKTPDGFQGMYIVGDHRFLDAQSLIGFMKDVIELYCNANFENVPYPADMRSYVEQIEKDFAYEAGSKASVRDREYFHKLFEAPEPIYNGIDGRKRLDDARRKLKNPNLRAAPTGSDSFAADIDIFHLEGEPTERLMKFCEEQHISLQCLLIMGIRTYLQKMNSCDDVSMMVAYARRATLLEKKSGGTRIHSFPFRTIITEDKTFLEGIHEIRDKQNEVFRYVNFDPVECMNYKREVYQTPLGMGYETVALTYQPATLREKGLVDLGDIRYKTKRYGNGYYADG
;
A
#
# COMPACT_ATOMS: atom_id res chain seq x y z
N MET A 1 -17.42 26.76 3.70
CA MET A 1 -16.70 25.66 4.31
C MET A 1 -17.73 24.63 4.75
N LYS A 2 -17.61 23.38 4.24
CA LYS A 2 -18.58 22.34 4.58
C LYS A 2 -18.23 21.70 5.91
N THR A 3 -19.26 21.30 6.65
CA THR A 3 -19.10 20.60 7.92
C THR A 3 -20.00 19.36 7.98
N ARG A 4 -19.52 18.32 8.64
CA ARG A 4 -20.27 17.12 8.99
C ARG A 4 -20.19 16.88 10.49
N LYS A 5 -21.34 16.78 11.17
CA LYS A 5 -21.38 16.64 12.64
C LYS A 5 -20.55 17.69 13.40
N GLY A 6 -20.44 18.91 12.86
CA GLY A 6 -19.60 20.00 13.41
C GLY A 6 -18.13 20.02 12.96
N PHE A 7 -17.64 18.95 12.32
CA PHE A 7 -16.26 18.86 11.83
C PHE A 7 -16.10 19.36 10.41
N LYS A 8 -14.98 20.03 10.12
CA LYS A 8 -14.61 20.45 8.75
C LYS A 8 -14.45 19.23 7.85
N THR A 9 -15.08 19.27 6.67
CA THR A 9 -14.91 18.23 5.65
C THR A 9 -13.87 18.63 4.62
N TYR A 10 -13.15 17.63 4.12
CA TYR A 10 -12.14 17.74 3.09
C TYR A 10 -12.51 16.81 1.93
N PRO A 11 -12.27 17.17 0.67
CA PRO A 11 -12.33 16.23 -0.43
C PRO A 11 -11.37 15.04 -0.20
N LEU A 12 -11.49 14.00 -1.00
CA LEU A 12 -10.50 12.92 -0.98
C LEU A 12 -9.25 13.33 -1.75
N THR A 13 -8.09 12.92 -1.26
CA THR A 13 -6.80 13.08 -1.96
C THR A 13 -6.70 12.14 -3.16
N ALA A 14 -5.76 12.38 -4.08
CA ALA A 14 -5.51 11.51 -5.22
C ALA A 14 -5.24 10.05 -4.80
N ALA A 15 -4.47 9.83 -3.72
CA ALA A 15 -4.22 8.48 -3.19
C ALA A 15 -5.51 7.79 -2.71
N GLN A 16 -6.42 8.51 -2.06
CA GLN A 16 -7.71 7.97 -1.64
C GLN A 16 -8.62 7.64 -2.83
N LYS A 17 -8.68 8.54 -3.83
CA LYS A 17 -9.43 8.32 -5.09
C LYS A 17 -8.91 7.11 -5.86
N TYR A 18 -7.59 6.90 -5.86
CA TYR A 18 -6.98 5.74 -6.48
C TYR A 18 -7.50 4.41 -5.90
N HIS A 19 -7.64 4.31 -4.57
CA HIS A 19 -8.22 3.13 -3.94
C HIS A 19 -9.72 2.99 -4.21
N PHE A 20 -10.47 4.08 -4.35
CA PHE A 20 -11.86 4.01 -4.80
C PHE A 20 -11.98 3.44 -6.21
N TYR A 21 -11.08 3.83 -7.10
CA TYR A 21 -11.06 3.32 -8.47
C TYR A 21 -11.00 1.78 -8.48
N TYR A 22 -10.13 1.18 -7.67
CA TYR A 22 -10.07 -0.29 -7.56
C TYR A 22 -11.34 -0.88 -6.95
N ALA A 23 -11.87 -0.28 -5.89
CA ALA A 23 -13.06 -0.77 -5.20
C ALA A 23 -14.31 -0.78 -6.09
N ASP A 24 -14.36 0.05 -7.11
CA ASP A 24 -15.51 0.11 -8.03
C ASP A 24 -15.56 -1.09 -8.98
N TYR A 25 -14.44 -1.77 -9.21
CA TYR A 25 -14.38 -2.99 -10.02
C TYR A 25 -14.62 -4.28 -9.22
N CYS A 26 -14.67 -4.20 -7.88
CA CYS A 26 -14.78 -5.36 -7.01
C CYS A 26 -16.19 -5.50 -6.42
N PRO A 27 -16.69 -6.73 -6.25
CA PRO A 27 -18.03 -6.97 -5.73
C PRO A 27 -18.17 -6.58 -4.24
N GLY A 28 -17.07 -6.65 -3.48
CA GLY A 28 -17.03 -6.37 -2.05
C GLY A 28 -16.14 -5.18 -1.70
N LYS A 29 -16.59 -4.30 -0.80
CA LYS A 29 -15.79 -3.14 -0.35
C LYS A 29 -14.69 -3.54 0.64
N GLU A 30 -14.75 -4.72 1.21
CA GLU A 30 -13.72 -5.32 2.06
C GLU A 30 -12.39 -5.54 1.34
N ILE A 31 -12.35 -5.48 0.02
CA ILE A 31 -11.10 -5.49 -0.75
C ILE A 31 -10.13 -4.38 -0.31
N LEU A 32 -10.68 -3.28 0.20
CA LEU A 32 -9.90 -2.16 0.72
C LEU A 32 -9.33 -2.40 2.13
N ASN A 33 -9.68 -3.50 2.78
CA ASN A 33 -9.25 -3.74 4.14
C ASN A 33 -7.83 -4.31 4.19
N VAL A 34 -6.99 -3.71 5.01
CA VAL A 34 -5.63 -4.17 5.31
C VAL A 34 -5.57 -4.58 6.77
N GLY A 35 -5.48 -5.89 7.01
CA GLY A 35 -5.37 -6.47 8.34
C GLY A 35 -3.94 -6.89 8.68
N SER A 36 -3.50 -6.62 9.90
CA SER A 36 -2.19 -7.06 10.41
C SER A 36 -2.22 -7.26 11.90
N SER A 37 -1.38 -8.15 12.42
CA SER A 37 -1.11 -8.24 13.85
C SER A 37 0.37 -7.99 14.15
N LEU A 38 0.62 -7.46 15.35
CA LEU A 38 1.92 -7.38 15.97
C LEU A 38 1.80 -7.92 17.40
N THR A 39 2.50 -8.99 17.69
CA THR A 39 2.52 -9.64 19.00
C THR A 39 3.95 -9.88 19.46
N ILE A 40 4.19 -9.82 20.74
CA ILE A 40 5.49 -10.04 21.38
C ILE A 40 5.39 -11.16 22.42
N GLU A 41 6.52 -11.84 22.65
CA GLU A 41 6.65 -12.89 23.68
C GLU A 41 6.88 -12.23 25.05
N PHE A 42 5.93 -11.47 25.50
CA PHE A 42 5.98 -10.80 26.79
C PHE A 42 4.57 -10.61 27.32
N GLU A 43 4.37 -10.80 28.62
CA GLU A 43 3.07 -10.57 29.24
C GLU A 43 2.82 -9.06 29.36
N LEU A 44 1.91 -8.56 28.53
CA LEU A 44 1.53 -7.15 28.50
C LEU A 44 0.42 -6.88 29.52
N ASN A 45 0.51 -5.76 30.20
CA ASN A 45 -0.64 -5.22 30.93
C ASN A 45 -1.67 -4.69 29.92
N VAL A 46 -2.81 -5.38 29.82
CA VAL A 46 -3.87 -5.07 28.85
C VAL A 46 -4.41 -3.65 29.02
N ASP A 47 -4.58 -3.18 30.26
CA ASP A 47 -5.13 -1.84 30.54
C ASP A 47 -4.13 -0.75 30.18
N GLU A 48 -2.84 -0.95 30.44
CA GLU A 48 -1.79 -0.01 30.03
C GLU A 48 -1.62 0.00 28.48
N LEU A 49 -1.73 -1.17 27.83
CA LEU A 49 -1.72 -1.21 26.35
C LEU A 49 -2.94 -0.49 25.77
N ARG A 50 -4.12 -0.65 26.38
CA ARG A 50 -5.32 0.07 25.97
C ARG A 50 -5.15 1.59 26.10
N LYS A 51 -4.54 2.06 27.21
CA LYS A 51 -4.20 3.49 27.40
C LYS A 51 -3.23 3.98 26.32
N ALA A 52 -2.20 3.20 26.01
CA ALA A 52 -1.23 3.53 24.96
C ALA A 52 -1.91 3.64 23.57
N ILE A 53 -2.87 2.76 23.26
CA ILE A 53 -3.65 2.80 22.01
C ILE A 53 -4.49 4.11 21.95
N TYR A 54 -5.22 4.46 23.02
CA TYR A 54 -5.97 5.73 23.04
C TYR A 54 -5.05 6.94 22.90
N LYS A 55 -3.89 6.90 23.53
CA LYS A 55 -2.90 7.98 23.42
C LYS A 55 -2.35 8.11 22.01
N ALA A 56 -2.10 6.98 21.33
CA ALA A 56 -1.69 6.96 19.92
C ALA A 56 -2.80 7.51 19.00
N TYR A 57 -4.09 7.22 19.27
CA TYR A 57 -5.20 7.84 18.56
C TYR A 57 -5.24 9.37 18.71
N GLU A 58 -4.98 9.90 19.90
CA GLU A 58 -4.91 11.35 20.12
C GLU A 58 -3.80 12.00 19.28
N ARG A 59 -2.68 11.32 19.10
CA ARG A 59 -1.50 11.78 18.37
C ARG A 59 -1.60 11.62 16.85
N CYS A 60 -2.41 10.68 16.36
CA CYS A 60 -2.51 10.33 14.94
C CYS A 60 -3.88 10.72 14.36
N GLU A 61 -3.98 11.89 13.72
CA GLU A 61 -5.22 12.43 13.15
C GLU A 61 -5.83 11.50 12.10
N SER A 62 -5.02 10.87 11.24
CA SER A 62 -5.52 9.99 10.17
C SER A 62 -6.28 8.77 10.69
N MET A 63 -5.95 8.30 11.90
CA MET A 63 -6.64 7.17 12.55
C MET A 63 -8.03 7.54 13.07
N ARG A 64 -8.32 8.84 13.16
CA ARG A 64 -9.61 9.40 13.58
C ARG A 64 -10.45 9.90 12.40
N ALA A 65 -10.04 9.58 11.18
CA ALA A 65 -10.76 9.96 9.98
C ALA A 65 -12.07 9.17 9.80
N ARG A 66 -13.02 9.81 9.13
CA ARG A 66 -14.33 9.26 8.76
C ARG A 66 -14.62 9.57 7.31
N LEU A 67 -15.33 8.69 6.65
CA LEU A 67 -15.78 8.83 5.28
C LEU A 67 -17.25 9.26 5.24
N VAL A 68 -17.60 10.15 4.32
CA VAL A 68 -19.00 10.57 4.11
C VAL A 68 -19.25 10.87 2.63
N TYR A 69 -20.41 10.45 2.13
CA TYR A 69 -20.88 10.79 0.81
C TYR A 69 -21.83 12.01 0.85
N ASP A 70 -21.59 12.99 -0.01
CA ASP A 70 -22.49 14.13 -0.19
C ASP A 70 -23.42 13.84 -1.37
N GLU A 71 -24.70 13.54 -1.08
CA GLU A 71 -25.71 13.21 -2.09
C GLU A 71 -25.99 14.35 -3.07
N LYS A 72 -25.80 15.60 -2.67
CA LYS A 72 -26.06 16.78 -3.51
C LYS A 72 -24.98 16.98 -4.53
N GLU A 73 -23.73 16.81 -4.12
CA GLU A 73 -22.56 16.98 -5.00
C GLU A 73 -22.14 15.66 -5.66
N LYS A 74 -22.74 14.54 -5.25
CA LYS A 74 -22.39 13.19 -5.68
C LYS A 74 -20.89 12.91 -5.55
N GLN A 75 -20.33 13.28 -4.38
CA GLN A 75 -18.91 13.22 -4.12
C GLN A 75 -18.62 12.74 -2.70
N TRP A 76 -17.53 11.98 -2.56
CA TRP A 76 -16.99 11.54 -1.29
C TRP A 76 -16.14 12.62 -0.63
N TYR A 77 -16.29 12.73 0.70
CA TYR A 77 -15.52 13.61 1.57
C TYR A 77 -15.00 12.84 2.78
N GLN A 78 -14.06 13.42 3.47
CA GLN A 78 -13.56 12.93 4.76
C GLN A 78 -13.63 14.04 5.80
N TYR A 79 -13.72 13.64 7.06
CA TYR A 79 -13.56 14.53 8.21
C TYR A 79 -12.84 13.80 9.34
N ILE A 80 -12.22 14.55 10.25
CA ILE A 80 -11.46 14.01 11.36
C ILE A 80 -12.17 14.41 12.65
N VAL A 81 -12.47 13.42 13.51
CA VAL A 81 -13.03 13.68 14.83
C VAL A 81 -11.93 14.07 15.82
N ASP A 82 -12.26 14.88 16.83
CA ASP A 82 -11.27 15.37 17.78
C ASP A 82 -10.76 14.26 18.70
N LYS A 83 -11.59 13.27 18.99
CA LYS A 83 -11.28 12.17 19.89
C LYS A 83 -11.86 10.85 19.39
N GLU A 84 -11.13 9.77 19.63
CA GLU A 84 -11.62 8.39 19.46
C GLU A 84 -11.91 7.83 20.85
N ASP A 85 -13.17 7.45 21.09
CA ASP A 85 -13.67 7.00 22.40
C ASP A 85 -14.32 5.62 22.36
N ARG A 86 -14.25 4.93 21.21
CA ARG A 86 -14.76 3.54 21.09
C ARG A 86 -13.99 2.58 21.98
N GLU A 87 -14.65 1.54 22.43
CA GLU A 87 -14.04 0.48 23.21
C GLU A 87 -12.98 -0.28 22.41
N ILE A 88 -11.84 -0.55 23.04
CA ILE A 88 -10.77 -1.41 22.53
C ILE A 88 -10.94 -2.79 23.19
N GLU A 89 -11.43 -3.74 22.39
CA GLU A 89 -11.69 -5.12 22.83
C GLU A 89 -10.38 -5.84 23.19
N TYR A 90 -10.46 -6.80 24.13
CA TYR A 90 -9.41 -7.79 24.39
C TYR A 90 -9.96 -9.19 24.09
N VAL A 91 -9.23 -9.94 23.29
CA VAL A 91 -9.57 -11.32 22.94
C VAL A 91 -8.40 -12.24 23.28
N ASP A 92 -8.68 -13.24 24.12
CA ASP A 92 -7.76 -14.27 24.53
C ASP A 92 -8.03 -15.56 23.72
N PHE A 93 -7.07 -15.96 22.89
CA PHE A 93 -7.14 -17.14 22.04
C PHE A 93 -6.44 -18.38 22.67
N THR A 94 -5.96 -18.32 23.91
CA THR A 94 -5.20 -19.43 24.52
C THR A 94 -5.97 -20.75 24.58
N GLY A 95 -7.31 -20.72 24.51
CA GLY A 95 -8.18 -21.91 24.44
C GLY A 95 -8.45 -22.43 23.02
N LYS A 96 -7.89 -21.81 21.99
CA LYS A 96 -8.08 -22.16 20.57
C LYS A 96 -6.80 -22.69 19.94
N THR A 97 -6.92 -23.29 18.76
CA THR A 97 -5.76 -23.56 17.90
C THR A 97 -5.30 -22.26 17.21
N MET A 98 -4.08 -22.24 16.70
CA MET A 98 -3.58 -21.10 15.93
C MET A 98 -4.42 -20.88 14.67
N GLU A 99 -4.84 -21.94 14.00
CA GLU A 99 -5.68 -21.90 12.80
C GLU A 99 -7.04 -21.25 13.10
N GLU A 100 -7.69 -21.62 14.22
CA GLU A 100 -8.96 -21.01 14.64
C GLU A 100 -8.81 -19.51 14.96
N ALA A 101 -7.74 -19.13 15.65
CA ALA A 101 -7.45 -17.73 15.96
C ALA A 101 -7.20 -16.90 14.68
N GLU A 102 -6.42 -17.44 13.75
CA GLU A 102 -6.14 -16.81 12.47
C GLU A 102 -7.38 -16.69 11.57
N ALA A 103 -8.23 -17.72 11.57
CA ALA A 103 -9.51 -17.69 10.84
C ALA A 103 -10.42 -16.58 11.36
N GLU A 104 -10.48 -16.37 12.68
CA GLU A 104 -11.27 -15.30 13.30
C GLU A 104 -10.72 -13.92 12.96
N MET A 105 -9.41 -13.72 13.07
CA MET A 105 -8.76 -12.46 12.67
C MET A 105 -8.91 -12.17 11.17
N THR A 106 -8.87 -13.22 10.34
CA THR A 106 -9.18 -13.11 8.90
C THR A 106 -10.64 -12.69 8.68
N ALA A 107 -11.59 -13.25 9.45
CA ALA A 107 -12.99 -12.84 9.37
C ALA A 107 -13.18 -11.36 9.74
N TRP A 108 -12.45 -10.83 10.74
CA TRP A 108 -12.47 -9.40 11.07
C TRP A 108 -11.95 -8.53 9.92
N THR A 109 -10.95 -9.01 9.18
CA THR A 109 -10.42 -8.29 8.00
C THR A 109 -11.47 -8.18 6.89
N ARG A 110 -12.45 -9.06 6.83
CA ARG A 110 -13.49 -9.10 5.78
C ARG A 110 -14.73 -8.26 6.08
N VAL A 111 -14.73 -7.49 7.16
CA VAL A 111 -15.84 -6.60 7.50
C VAL A 111 -15.60 -5.21 6.89
N PRO A 112 -16.43 -4.77 5.92
CA PRO A 112 -16.24 -3.45 5.30
C PRO A 112 -16.56 -2.32 6.27
N PHE A 113 -15.88 -1.18 6.10
CA PHE A 113 -16.14 0.04 6.88
C PHE A 113 -17.21 0.90 6.22
N GLY A 114 -18.14 1.42 7.05
CA GLY A 114 -19.26 2.24 6.63
C GLY A 114 -18.98 3.75 6.61
N GLN A 115 -20.01 4.51 6.21
CA GLN A 115 -19.98 5.96 6.30
C GLN A 115 -20.18 6.44 7.74
N ASP A 116 -19.55 7.56 8.09
CA ASP A 116 -19.62 8.19 9.42
C ASP A 116 -19.12 7.28 10.57
N GLU A 117 -18.41 6.20 10.22
CA GLU A 117 -17.84 5.22 11.15
C GLU A 117 -16.31 5.32 11.18
N PRO A 118 -15.65 4.78 12.22
CA PRO A 118 -14.20 4.64 12.22
C PRO A 118 -13.71 3.83 11.01
N MET A 119 -12.65 4.29 10.36
CA MET A 119 -12.08 3.62 9.19
C MET A 119 -10.98 2.60 9.56
N ASN A 120 -10.97 2.17 10.81
CA ASN A 120 -10.10 1.13 11.33
C ASN A 120 -10.70 0.48 12.59
N LYS A 121 -10.24 -0.74 12.91
CA LYS A 121 -10.55 -1.46 14.16
C LYS A 121 -9.24 -1.97 14.75
N ILE A 122 -9.10 -1.84 16.09
CA ILE A 122 -7.98 -2.42 16.85
C ILE A 122 -8.57 -3.35 17.91
N VAL A 123 -7.94 -4.51 18.06
CA VAL A 123 -8.26 -5.50 19.10
C VAL A 123 -6.94 -5.88 19.78
N ILE A 124 -6.91 -5.84 21.11
CA ILE A 124 -5.80 -6.39 21.88
C ILE A 124 -5.99 -7.91 21.88
N ILE A 125 -4.93 -8.65 21.55
CA ILE A 125 -5.01 -10.11 21.40
C ILE A 125 -3.94 -10.81 22.22
N LYS A 126 -4.29 -12.02 22.69
CA LYS A 126 -3.34 -13.03 23.15
C LYS A 126 -3.49 -14.28 22.29
N THR A 127 -2.43 -14.67 21.62
CA THR A 127 -2.43 -15.82 20.71
C THR A 127 -2.32 -17.15 21.46
N PRO A 128 -2.69 -18.29 20.85
CA PRO A 128 -2.64 -19.61 21.48
C PRO A 128 -1.27 -20.00 22.03
N ASP A 129 -0.20 -19.52 21.41
CA ASP A 129 1.19 -19.73 21.83
C ASP A 129 1.69 -18.72 22.87
N GLY A 130 0.78 -17.91 23.44
CA GLY A 130 1.05 -17.01 24.56
C GLY A 130 1.60 -15.63 24.19
N PHE A 131 1.84 -15.34 22.90
CA PHE A 131 2.22 -14.00 22.48
C PHE A 131 1.06 -13.01 22.65
N GLN A 132 1.36 -11.79 23.07
CA GLN A 132 0.38 -10.73 23.28
C GLN A 132 0.69 -9.48 22.44
N GLY A 133 -0.34 -8.75 22.09
CA GLY A 133 -0.19 -7.51 21.34
C GLY A 133 -1.49 -7.00 20.76
N MET A 134 -1.46 -6.56 19.52
CA MET A 134 -2.62 -6.00 18.86
C MET A 134 -2.82 -6.57 17.45
N TYR A 135 -4.08 -6.75 17.10
CA TYR A 135 -4.56 -6.87 15.74
C TYR A 135 -5.12 -5.52 15.33
N ILE A 136 -4.85 -5.11 14.10
CA ILE A 136 -5.38 -3.88 13.51
C ILE A 136 -5.85 -4.17 12.09
N VAL A 137 -7.02 -3.69 11.75
CA VAL A 137 -7.51 -3.63 10.38
C VAL A 137 -7.95 -2.21 10.07
N GLY A 138 -7.66 -1.75 8.88
CA GLY A 138 -8.09 -0.43 8.42
C GLY A 138 -8.40 -0.42 6.93
N ASP A 139 -9.22 0.54 6.54
CA ASP A 139 -9.54 0.80 5.14
C ASP A 139 -8.34 1.45 4.45
N HIS A 140 -7.91 0.88 3.33
CA HIS A 140 -6.72 1.33 2.60
C HIS A 140 -6.84 2.77 2.08
N ARG A 141 -8.05 3.32 1.99
CA ARG A 141 -8.27 4.76 1.70
C ARG A 141 -7.74 5.68 2.81
N PHE A 142 -7.54 5.16 4.03
CA PHE A 142 -7.09 5.92 5.20
C PHE A 142 -5.83 5.39 5.85
N LEU A 143 -5.37 4.20 5.43
CA LEU A 143 -4.25 3.50 6.06
C LEU A 143 -3.43 2.75 5.02
N ASP A 144 -2.19 3.15 4.79
CA ASP A 144 -1.21 2.33 4.07
C ASP A 144 -0.26 1.61 5.04
N ALA A 145 0.57 0.72 4.52
CA ALA A 145 1.48 -0.07 5.35
C ALA A 145 2.45 0.80 6.18
N GLN A 146 2.91 1.92 5.65
CA GLN A 146 3.81 2.82 6.37
C GLN A 146 3.09 3.54 7.52
N SER A 147 1.85 3.97 7.30
CA SER A 147 1.05 4.60 8.36
C SER A 147 0.63 3.57 9.42
N LEU A 148 0.32 2.33 9.02
CA LEU A 148 0.02 1.22 9.93
C LEU A 148 1.22 0.92 10.85
N ILE A 149 2.40 0.73 10.27
CA ILE A 149 3.64 0.47 11.02
C ILE A 149 3.98 1.65 11.93
N GLY A 150 3.86 2.88 11.42
CA GLY A 150 4.09 4.08 12.20
C GLY A 150 3.17 4.20 13.41
N PHE A 151 1.89 3.87 13.26
CA PHE A 151 0.92 3.86 14.35
C PHE A 151 1.24 2.74 15.38
N MET A 152 1.48 1.51 14.92
CA MET A 152 1.84 0.39 15.82
C MET A 152 3.12 0.70 16.61
N LYS A 153 4.11 1.30 15.95
CA LYS A 153 5.33 1.78 16.59
C LYS A 153 5.04 2.79 17.70
N ASP A 154 4.21 3.79 17.41
CA ASP A 154 3.84 4.82 18.39
C ASP A 154 3.14 4.20 19.61
N VAL A 155 2.26 3.22 19.41
CA VAL A 155 1.61 2.47 20.51
C VAL A 155 2.65 1.75 21.38
N ILE A 156 3.60 1.03 20.77
CA ILE A 156 4.64 0.29 21.50
C ILE A 156 5.54 1.26 22.28
N GLU A 157 5.99 2.33 21.63
CA GLU A 157 6.86 3.33 22.28
C GLU A 157 6.14 4.01 23.45
N LEU A 158 4.85 4.33 23.32
CA LEU A 158 4.03 4.89 24.40
C LEU A 158 3.85 3.88 25.54
N TYR A 159 3.57 2.61 25.23
CA TYR A 159 3.48 1.56 26.25
C TYR A 159 4.79 1.40 27.01
N CYS A 160 5.91 1.34 26.29
CA CYS A 160 7.23 1.19 26.89
C CYS A 160 7.62 2.41 27.76
N ASN A 161 7.34 3.62 27.27
CA ASN A 161 7.59 4.82 28.06
C ASN A 161 6.82 4.85 29.38
N ALA A 162 5.58 4.35 29.38
CA ALA A 162 4.73 4.32 30.59
C ALA A 162 5.13 3.21 31.59
N ASN A 163 5.75 2.10 31.14
CA ASN A 163 5.94 0.91 31.95
C ASN A 163 7.40 0.56 32.23
N PHE A 164 8.37 1.19 31.56
CA PHE A 164 9.80 0.92 31.75
C PHE A 164 10.59 2.18 32.03
N GLU A 165 11.59 2.07 32.91
CA GLU A 165 12.48 3.18 33.25
C GLU A 165 13.40 3.54 32.07
N ASN A 166 13.71 4.83 31.96
CA ASN A 166 14.65 5.40 30.98
C ASN A 166 14.23 5.23 29.50
N VAL A 167 12.96 4.90 29.22
CA VAL A 167 12.43 4.90 27.85
C VAL A 167 11.93 6.30 27.50
N PRO A 168 12.45 6.96 26.44
CA PRO A 168 12.03 8.29 26.07
C PRO A 168 10.58 8.31 25.56
N TYR A 169 9.90 9.45 25.75
CA TYR A 169 8.61 9.66 25.12
C TYR A 169 8.76 9.71 23.59
N PRO A 170 7.86 9.06 22.81
CA PRO A 170 7.99 9.02 21.36
C PRO A 170 7.90 10.40 20.71
N ALA A 171 8.66 10.59 19.63
CA ALA A 171 8.66 11.83 18.88
C ALA A 171 7.27 12.14 18.30
N ASP A 172 6.93 13.44 18.20
CA ASP A 172 5.61 13.88 17.76
C ASP A 172 5.24 13.37 16.35
N MET A 173 3.99 12.95 16.24
CA MET A 173 3.33 12.78 14.95
C MET A 173 3.12 14.15 14.27
N ARG A 174 2.90 14.17 12.98
CA ARG A 174 2.63 15.38 12.20
C ARG A 174 1.16 15.45 11.82
N SER A 175 0.66 16.65 11.58
CA SER A 175 -0.74 16.85 11.22
C SER A 175 -1.07 16.19 9.88
N TYR A 176 -2.09 15.36 9.88
CA TYR A 176 -2.67 14.79 8.68
C TYR A 176 -3.46 15.85 7.89
N VAL A 177 -4.10 16.79 8.60
CA VAL A 177 -4.79 17.91 7.97
C VAL A 177 -3.83 18.80 7.19
N GLU A 178 -2.67 19.15 7.77
CA GLU A 178 -1.62 19.90 7.06
C GLU A 178 -1.17 19.16 5.80
N GLN A 179 -1.02 17.83 5.88
CA GLN A 179 -0.65 17.02 4.72
C GLN A 179 -1.73 17.02 3.63
N ILE A 180 -3.01 16.89 4.00
CA ILE A 180 -4.15 16.98 3.05
C ILE A 180 -4.14 18.34 2.34
N GLU A 181 -3.99 19.43 3.09
CA GLU A 181 -3.99 20.79 2.53
C GLU A 181 -2.80 21.00 1.59
N LYS A 182 -1.64 20.42 1.88
CA LYS A 182 -0.48 20.42 0.99
C LYS A 182 -0.74 19.64 -0.30
N ASP A 183 -1.39 18.46 -0.22
CA ASP A 183 -1.75 17.66 -1.39
C ASP A 183 -2.74 18.44 -2.27
N PHE A 184 -3.74 19.11 -1.71
CA PHE A 184 -4.65 19.96 -2.49
C PHE A 184 -3.97 21.17 -3.10
N ALA A 185 -3.04 21.81 -2.40
CA ALA A 185 -2.27 22.92 -2.97
C ALA A 185 -1.41 22.46 -4.16
N TYR A 186 -0.91 21.24 -4.14
CA TYR A 186 -0.25 20.62 -5.28
C TYR A 186 -1.24 20.39 -6.44
N GLU A 187 -2.39 19.74 -6.19
CA GLU A 187 -3.42 19.40 -7.19
C GLU A 187 -4.06 20.65 -7.82
N ALA A 188 -4.12 21.77 -7.10
CA ALA A 188 -4.69 23.04 -7.60
C ALA A 188 -3.91 23.72 -8.75
N GLY A 189 -2.92 23.07 -9.33
CA GLY A 189 -2.16 23.56 -10.47
C GLY A 189 -0.84 24.22 -10.10
N SER A 190 -0.15 23.69 -9.09
CA SER A 190 1.22 24.11 -8.78
C SER A 190 2.17 23.87 -9.96
N LYS A 191 3.29 24.59 -10.01
CA LYS A 191 4.35 24.35 -11.02
C LYS A 191 4.83 22.89 -11.00
N ALA A 192 4.83 22.26 -9.83
CA ALA A 192 5.23 20.86 -9.68
C ALA A 192 4.18 19.93 -10.31
N SER A 193 2.88 20.16 -10.09
CA SER A 193 1.83 19.32 -10.68
C SER A 193 1.78 19.43 -12.21
N VAL A 194 2.02 20.61 -12.77
CA VAL A 194 2.13 20.81 -14.23
C VAL A 194 3.31 20.03 -14.79
N ARG A 195 4.49 20.17 -14.18
CA ARG A 195 5.72 19.44 -14.57
C ARG A 195 5.52 17.92 -14.51
N ASP A 196 4.89 17.43 -13.44
CA ASP A 196 4.70 16.00 -13.22
C ASP A 196 3.70 15.42 -14.24
N ARG A 197 2.64 16.18 -14.57
CA ARG A 197 1.71 15.85 -15.66
C ARG A 197 2.42 15.78 -17.01
N GLU A 198 3.21 16.78 -17.36
CA GLU A 198 3.96 16.83 -18.62
C GLU A 198 4.90 15.63 -18.77
N TYR A 199 5.54 15.20 -17.66
CA TYR A 199 6.39 14.00 -17.65
C TYR A 199 5.61 12.74 -18.05
N PHE A 200 4.47 12.46 -17.40
CA PHE A 200 3.69 11.28 -17.73
C PHE A 200 3.04 11.36 -19.09
N HIS A 201 2.57 12.55 -19.52
CA HIS A 201 2.05 12.72 -20.87
C HIS A 201 3.11 12.41 -21.92
N LYS A 202 4.33 12.92 -21.75
CA LYS A 202 5.45 12.63 -22.65
C LYS A 202 5.82 11.14 -22.64
N LEU A 203 5.71 10.45 -21.51
CA LEU A 203 5.98 9.01 -21.42
C LEU A 203 5.06 8.22 -22.35
N PHE A 204 3.83 8.65 -22.55
CA PHE A 204 2.84 7.99 -23.40
C PHE A 204 2.87 8.45 -24.88
N GLU A 205 3.77 9.36 -25.27
CA GLU A 205 4.10 9.62 -26.69
C GLU A 205 4.87 8.42 -27.31
N ALA A 206 5.46 7.56 -26.49
CA ALA A 206 6.09 6.32 -26.94
C ALA A 206 5.04 5.36 -27.58
N PRO A 207 5.48 4.46 -28.47
CA PRO A 207 4.57 3.46 -29.04
C PRO A 207 3.81 2.68 -27.96
N GLU A 208 2.57 2.29 -28.30
CA GLU A 208 1.70 1.53 -27.41
C GLU A 208 2.43 0.33 -26.78
N PRO A 209 2.33 0.11 -25.44
CA PRO A 209 2.90 -1.08 -24.79
C PRO A 209 2.24 -2.37 -25.33
N ILE A 210 2.81 -3.50 -24.97
CA ILE A 210 2.20 -4.79 -25.26
C ILE A 210 1.85 -5.51 -23.95
N TYR A 211 0.73 -6.22 -23.93
CA TYR A 211 0.31 -7.04 -22.82
C TYR A 211 1.39 -8.07 -22.43
N ASN A 212 1.72 -8.11 -21.16
CA ASN A 212 2.64 -9.08 -20.56
C ASN A 212 1.89 -9.92 -19.52
N GLY A 213 1.50 -11.15 -19.89
CA GLY A 213 0.85 -12.08 -18.99
C GLY A 213 1.84 -12.83 -18.11
N ILE A 214 1.50 -13.06 -16.85
CA ILE A 214 2.27 -13.93 -15.94
C ILE A 214 2.29 -15.38 -16.43
N ASP A 215 1.25 -15.78 -17.14
CA ASP A 215 1.05 -17.07 -17.79
C ASP A 215 1.39 -17.04 -19.30
N GLY A 216 2.04 -15.97 -19.76
CA GLY A 216 2.42 -15.76 -21.14
C GLY A 216 1.35 -15.06 -21.98
N ARG A 217 1.42 -15.24 -23.30
CA ARG A 217 0.65 -14.46 -24.30
C ARG A 217 -0.76 -14.98 -24.58
N LYS A 218 -1.21 -16.03 -23.92
CA LYS A 218 -2.47 -16.71 -24.25
C LYS A 218 -3.65 -15.75 -24.27
N ARG A 219 -3.83 -14.91 -23.26
CA ARG A 219 -4.95 -13.95 -23.18
C ARG A 219 -4.92 -12.94 -24.34
N LEU A 220 -3.74 -12.47 -24.73
CA LEU A 220 -3.59 -11.56 -25.88
C LEU A 220 -3.93 -12.26 -27.20
N ASP A 221 -3.46 -13.48 -27.40
CA ASP A 221 -3.71 -14.23 -28.62
C ASP A 221 -5.18 -14.64 -28.75
N ASP A 222 -5.83 -14.96 -27.63
CA ASP A 222 -7.28 -15.21 -27.58
C ASP A 222 -8.07 -13.92 -27.91
N ALA A 223 -7.68 -12.78 -27.36
CA ALA A 223 -8.30 -11.48 -27.66
C ALA A 223 -8.14 -11.10 -29.14
N ARG A 224 -6.96 -11.30 -29.72
CA ARG A 224 -6.68 -11.09 -31.15
C ARG A 224 -7.59 -11.92 -32.05
N ARG A 225 -7.76 -13.22 -31.70
CA ARG A 225 -8.66 -14.11 -32.45
C ARG A 225 -10.11 -13.68 -32.30
N LYS A 226 -10.58 -13.42 -31.10
CA LYS A 226 -11.95 -13.02 -30.79
C LYS A 226 -12.35 -11.72 -31.49
N LEU A 227 -11.48 -10.74 -31.48
CA LEU A 227 -11.71 -9.40 -32.06
C LEU A 227 -11.29 -9.32 -33.54
N LYS A 228 -10.71 -10.40 -34.12
CA LYS A 228 -10.17 -10.44 -35.48
C LYS A 228 -9.18 -9.29 -35.75
N ASN A 229 -8.40 -8.92 -34.71
CA ASN A 229 -7.39 -7.86 -34.77
C ASN A 229 -6.00 -8.42 -34.41
N PRO A 230 -5.15 -8.80 -35.38
CA PRO A 230 -3.83 -9.32 -35.12
C PRO A 230 -2.86 -8.28 -34.53
N ASN A 231 -3.16 -6.99 -34.69
CA ASN A 231 -2.34 -5.89 -34.21
C ASN A 231 -2.71 -5.43 -32.80
N LEU A 232 -3.72 -6.03 -32.18
CA LEU A 232 -4.11 -5.71 -30.81
C LEU A 232 -2.93 -5.93 -29.86
N ARG A 233 -2.65 -4.93 -29.00
CA ARG A 233 -1.54 -4.97 -28.04
C ARG A 233 -2.02 -5.12 -26.60
N ALA A 234 -3.25 -4.72 -26.28
CA ALA A 234 -3.91 -4.89 -24.99
C ALA A 234 -4.68 -6.23 -24.92
N ALA A 235 -4.84 -6.78 -23.72
CA ALA A 235 -5.66 -7.94 -23.47
C ALA A 235 -6.60 -7.71 -22.26
N PRO A 236 -7.67 -8.54 -22.10
CA PRO A 236 -8.50 -8.48 -20.90
C PRO A 236 -7.66 -8.68 -19.63
N THR A 237 -7.75 -7.75 -18.69
CA THR A 237 -7.07 -7.81 -17.40
C THR A 237 -8.01 -8.27 -16.28
N GLY A 238 -9.32 -8.18 -16.48
CA GLY A 238 -10.31 -8.66 -15.53
C GLY A 238 -10.35 -10.19 -15.41
N SER A 239 -10.77 -10.65 -14.24
CA SER A 239 -11.00 -12.07 -13.94
C SER A 239 -12.47 -12.32 -13.63
N ASP A 240 -12.95 -13.54 -13.90
CA ASP A 240 -14.29 -14.00 -13.51
C ASP A 240 -14.38 -14.27 -11.99
N SER A 241 -13.23 -14.31 -11.31
CA SER A 241 -13.10 -14.52 -9.86
C SER A 241 -12.20 -13.44 -9.26
N PHE A 242 -12.67 -12.85 -8.18
CA PHE A 242 -11.90 -11.91 -7.34
C PHE A 242 -11.30 -12.61 -6.11
N ALA A 243 -11.41 -13.92 -6.00
CA ALA A 243 -10.80 -14.68 -4.92
C ALA A 243 -9.27 -14.65 -5.03
N ALA A 244 -8.61 -14.32 -3.93
CA ALA A 244 -7.15 -14.28 -3.85
C ALA A 244 -6.65 -15.16 -2.73
N ASP A 245 -5.43 -15.60 -2.88
CA ASP A 245 -4.65 -16.29 -1.85
C ASP A 245 -3.33 -15.57 -1.62
N ILE A 246 -2.67 -15.88 -0.50
CA ILE A 246 -1.39 -15.29 -0.10
C ILE A 246 -0.38 -16.40 0.09
N ASP A 247 0.63 -16.43 -0.75
CA ASP A 247 1.83 -17.25 -0.56
C ASP A 247 2.95 -16.42 0.08
N ILE A 248 3.55 -16.94 1.15
CA ILE A 248 4.63 -16.27 1.87
C ILE A 248 5.92 -17.06 1.71
N PHE A 249 6.93 -16.43 1.14
CA PHE A 249 8.25 -16.98 0.98
C PHE A 249 9.25 -16.23 1.86
N HIS A 250 10.04 -16.96 2.62
CA HIS A 250 11.13 -16.42 3.43
C HIS A 250 12.47 -16.69 2.76
N LEU A 251 13.27 -15.64 2.60
CA LEU A 251 14.64 -15.73 2.14
C LEU A 251 15.55 -15.22 3.26
N GLU A 252 16.27 -16.12 3.88
CA GLU A 252 17.10 -15.86 5.08
C GLU A 252 18.55 -16.31 4.87
N GLY A 253 19.44 -15.85 5.75
CA GLY A 253 20.85 -16.26 5.78
C GLY A 253 21.64 -15.83 4.56
N GLU A 254 22.58 -16.69 4.14
CA GLU A 254 23.58 -16.39 3.09
C GLU A 254 22.98 -15.91 1.76
N PRO A 255 21.86 -16.45 1.24
CA PRO A 255 21.23 -15.90 0.03
C PRO A 255 20.81 -14.44 0.17
N THR A 256 20.23 -14.06 1.30
CA THR A 256 19.84 -12.67 1.56
C THR A 256 21.06 -11.75 1.66
N GLU A 257 22.08 -12.18 2.39
CA GLU A 257 23.35 -11.44 2.54
C GLU A 257 24.01 -11.19 1.18
N ARG A 258 24.05 -12.20 0.31
CA ARG A 258 24.61 -12.08 -1.06
C ARG A 258 23.80 -11.08 -1.91
N LEU A 259 22.47 -11.10 -1.85
CA LEU A 259 21.64 -10.15 -2.58
C LEU A 259 21.85 -8.71 -2.09
N MET A 260 21.90 -8.52 -0.77
CA MET A 260 22.13 -7.19 -0.19
C MET A 260 23.53 -6.66 -0.53
N LYS A 261 24.55 -7.51 -0.44
CA LYS A 261 25.91 -7.16 -0.84
C LYS A 261 26.00 -6.77 -2.32
N PHE A 262 25.35 -7.54 -3.20
CA PHE A 262 25.26 -7.19 -4.63
C PHE A 262 24.60 -5.82 -4.84
N CYS A 263 23.49 -5.56 -4.15
CA CYS A 263 22.82 -4.26 -4.23
C CYS A 263 23.74 -3.10 -3.80
N GLU A 264 24.50 -3.28 -2.73
CA GLU A 264 25.46 -2.29 -2.23
C GLU A 264 26.59 -2.06 -3.24
N GLU A 265 27.23 -3.12 -3.72
CA GLU A 265 28.33 -3.06 -4.71
C GLU A 265 27.92 -2.40 -6.03
N GLN A 266 26.69 -2.62 -6.47
CA GLN A 266 26.15 -2.05 -7.72
C GLN A 266 25.44 -0.70 -7.52
N HIS A 267 25.36 -0.19 -6.29
CA HIS A 267 24.64 1.04 -5.94
C HIS A 267 23.18 1.06 -6.42
N ILE A 268 22.48 -0.05 -6.19
CA ILE A 268 21.06 -0.22 -6.53
C ILE A 268 20.24 -0.54 -5.28
N SER A 269 18.95 -0.28 -5.33
CA SER A 269 18.02 -0.75 -4.30
C SER A 269 17.63 -2.22 -4.54
N LEU A 270 17.26 -2.94 -3.48
CA LEU A 270 16.66 -4.26 -3.61
C LEU A 270 15.41 -4.22 -4.50
N GLN A 271 14.64 -3.13 -4.49
CA GLN A 271 13.51 -2.94 -5.39
C GLN A 271 13.92 -3.01 -6.87
N CYS A 272 15.05 -2.40 -7.27
CA CYS A 272 15.56 -2.52 -8.64
C CYS A 272 15.86 -3.97 -9.02
N LEU A 273 16.45 -4.74 -8.10
CA LEU A 273 16.73 -6.15 -8.31
C LEU A 273 15.46 -6.98 -8.46
N LEU A 274 14.43 -6.72 -7.65
CA LEU A 274 13.13 -7.36 -7.77
C LEU A 274 12.44 -7.01 -9.09
N ILE A 275 12.46 -5.73 -9.50
CA ILE A 275 11.94 -5.31 -10.80
C ILE A 275 12.67 -6.06 -11.92
N MET A 276 14.01 -6.17 -11.86
CA MET A 276 14.79 -6.90 -12.87
C MET A 276 14.41 -8.39 -12.93
N GLY A 277 14.20 -9.03 -11.77
CA GLY A 277 13.76 -10.42 -11.70
C GLY A 277 12.38 -10.63 -12.35
N ILE A 278 11.39 -9.84 -11.95
CA ILE A 278 10.01 -9.91 -12.45
C ILE A 278 9.98 -9.62 -13.97
N ARG A 279 10.64 -8.53 -14.40
CA ARG A 279 10.67 -8.21 -15.82
C ARG A 279 11.33 -9.29 -16.68
N THR A 280 12.41 -9.93 -16.17
CA THR A 280 13.09 -11.01 -16.88
C THR A 280 12.18 -12.25 -17.00
N TYR A 281 11.43 -12.56 -15.94
CA TYR A 281 10.42 -13.61 -16.00
C TYR A 281 9.36 -13.29 -17.06
N LEU A 282 8.77 -12.10 -17.02
CA LEU A 282 7.75 -11.67 -17.99
C LEU A 282 8.29 -11.64 -19.42
N GLN A 283 9.53 -11.17 -19.64
CA GLN A 283 10.19 -11.21 -20.95
C GLN A 283 10.25 -12.62 -21.51
N LYS A 284 10.69 -13.59 -20.71
CA LYS A 284 10.81 -14.99 -21.12
C LYS A 284 9.44 -15.64 -21.36
N MET A 285 8.48 -15.40 -20.47
CA MET A 285 7.12 -15.97 -20.61
C MET A 285 6.40 -15.44 -21.86
N ASN A 286 6.63 -14.18 -22.21
CA ASN A 286 5.95 -13.52 -23.34
C ASN A 286 6.80 -13.44 -24.61
N SER A 287 8.07 -13.86 -24.58
CA SER A 287 9.02 -13.74 -25.68
C SER A 287 9.03 -12.30 -26.24
N CYS A 288 9.16 -11.32 -25.36
CA CYS A 288 9.05 -9.90 -25.70
C CYS A 288 9.91 -9.03 -24.79
N ASP A 289 10.75 -8.17 -25.38
CA ASP A 289 11.65 -7.28 -24.63
C ASP A 289 10.95 -6.09 -24.02
N ASP A 290 9.77 -5.73 -24.54
CA ASP A 290 8.93 -4.63 -24.06
C ASP A 290 8.05 -5.13 -22.90
N VAL A 291 8.49 -4.84 -21.68
CA VAL A 291 7.83 -5.30 -20.46
C VAL A 291 7.35 -4.11 -19.64
N SER A 292 6.08 -4.16 -19.24
CA SER A 292 5.44 -3.20 -18.36
C SER A 292 4.83 -3.91 -17.14
N MET A 293 4.99 -3.32 -15.96
CA MET A 293 4.37 -3.74 -14.71
C MET A 293 3.93 -2.51 -13.92
N MET A 294 2.98 -2.66 -12.99
CA MET A 294 2.66 -1.59 -12.05
C MET A 294 3.66 -1.57 -10.90
N VAL A 295 4.14 -0.39 -10.51
CA VAL A 295 5.04 -0.23 -9.36
C VAL A 295 4.46 0.80 -8.41
N ALA A 296 4.37 0.42 -7.13
CA ALA A 296 3.86 1.27 -6.07
C ALA A 296 4.96 2.15 -5.46
N TYR A 297 4.60 3.39 -5.16
CA TYR A 297 5.47 4.42 -4.57
C TYR A 297 4.84 5.01 -3.32
N ALA A 298 5.55 4.96 -2.20
CA ALA A 298 5.04 5.39 -0.90
C ALA A 298 4.86 6.90 -0.74
N ARG A 299 5.53 7.74 -1.55
CA ARG A 299 5.44 9.21 -1.52
C ARG A 299 5.70 9.82 -0.13
N ARG A 300 6.73 9.34 0.58
CA ARG A 300 7.06 9.76 1.95
C ARG A 300 8.51 10.26 2.02
N ALA A 301 8.81 11.36 1.34
CA ALA A 301 10.13 11.97 1.29
C ALA A 301 10.40 12.90 2.50
N THR A 302 9.43 13.73 2.88
CA THR A 302 9.56 14.71 3.97
C THR A 302 9.14 14.14 5.32
N LEU A 303 9.53 14.82 6.41
CA LEU A 303 9.12 14.43 7.77
C LEU A 303 7.59 14.49 7.95
N LEU A 304 6.93 15.50 7.36
CA LEU A 304 5.48 15.60 7.36
C LEU A 304 4.86 14.36 6.70
N GLU A 305 5.30 14.00 5.50
CA GLU A 305 4.80 12.83 4.78
C GLU A 305 5.05 11.50 5.49
N LYS A 306 6.19 11.38 6.19
CA LYS A 306 6.54 10.17 6.97
C LYS A 306 5.70 10.01 8.23
N LYS A 307 5.31 11.11 8.88
CA LYS A 307 4.72 11.11 10.22
C LYS A 307 3.27 11.57 10.30
N SER A 308 2.62 11.95 9.19
CA SER A 308 1.22 12.37 9.19
C SER A 308 0.21 11.23 9.17
N GLY A 309 0.64 10.02 8.91
CA GLY A 309 -0.26 8.87 8.69
C GLY A 309 -1.00 8.94 7.35
N GLY A 310 -2.15 8.29 7.29
CA GLY A 310 -2.99 8.25 6.09
C GLY A 310 -2.46 7.37 4.97
N THR A 311 -3.24 7.21 3.90
CA THR A 311 -2.78 6.56 2.68
C THR A 311 -2.10 7.56 1.76
N ARG A 312 -0.95 7.19 1.19
CA ARG A 312 -0.17 8.04 0.29
C ARG A 312 0.32 7.29 -0.95
N ILE A 313 0.05 6.00 -1.06
CA ILE A 313 0.56 5.17 -2.15
C ILE A 313 -0.04 5.62 -3.47
N HIS A 314 0.82 5.83 -4.46
CA HIS A 314 0.47 5.91 -5.87
C HIS A 314 1.14 4.75 -6.61
N SER A 315 0.49 4.23 -7.66
CA SER A 315 1.10 3.24 -8.54
C SER A 315 1.12 3.74 -9.97
N PHE A 316 2.22 3.48 -10.66
CA PHE A 316 2.41 3.89 -12.04
C PHE A 316 2.94 2.73 -12.89
N PRO A 317 2.64 2.71 -14.20
CA PRO A 317 3.24 1.76 -15.12
C PRO A 317 4.76 2.00 -15.20
N PHE A 318 5.51 0.93 -14.97
CA PHE A 318 6.96 0.89 -15.09
C PHE A 318 7.33 0.01 -16.29
N ARG A 319 7.53 0.63 -17.45
CA ARG A 319 7.84 -0.05 -18.70
C ARG A 319 9.32 0.03 -19.01
N THR A 320 9.92 -1.08 -19.39
CA THR A 320 11.31 -1.18 -19.85
C THR A 320 11.39 -1.96 -21.14
N ILE A 321 12.31 -1.56 -22.04
CA ILE A 321 12.62 -2.29 -23.26
C ILE A 321 14.11 -2.63 -23.16
N ILE A 322 14.40 -3.84 -22.68
CA ILE A 322 15.79 -4.34 -22.49
C ILE A 322 15.96 -5.52 -23.41
N THR A 323 16.77 -5.34 -24.44
CA THR A 323 17.03 -6.31 -25.50
C THR A 323 18.05 -7.37 -25.08
N GLU A 324 18.09 -8.50 -25.77
CA GLU A 324 18.95 -9.66 -25.44
C GLU A 324 20.46 -9.39 -25.60
N ASP A 325 20.85 -8.34 -26.32
CA ASP A 325 22.24 -7.91 -26.48
C ASP A 325 22.81 -7.22 -25.24
N LYS A 326 21.94 -6.81 -24.30
CA LYS A 326 22.36 -6.17 -23.04
C LYS A 326 22.70 -7.20 -21.98
N THR A 327 23.76 -6.89 -21.24
CA THR A 327 24.10 -7.65 -20.03
C THR A 327 23.13 -7.39 -18.89
N PHE A 328 23.11 -8.27 -17.91
CA PHE A 328 22.31 -8.10 -16.69
C PHE A 328 22.63 -6.78 -15.97
N LEU A 329 23.92 -6.40 -15.88
CA LEU A 329 24.36 -5.16 -15.24
C LEU A 329 23.89 -3.91 -15.97
N GLU A 330 23.95 -3.89 -17.29
CA GLU A 330 23.41 -2.79 -18.08
C GLU A 330 21.90 -2.65 -17.87
N GLY A 331 21.18 -3.75 -17.92
CA GLY A 331 19.73 -3.76 -17.71
C GLY A 331 19.31 -3.27 -16.32
N ILE A 332 20.00 -3.70 -15.27
CA ILE A 332 19.63 -3.28 -13.89
C ILE A 332 20.00 -1.81 -13.63
N HIS A 333 21.06 -1.30 -14.26
CA HIS A 333 21.38 0.12 -14.19
C HIS A 333 20.33 0.98 -14.92
N GLU A 334 19.79 0.54 -16.05
CA GLU A 334 18.68 1.22 -16.73
C GLU A 334 17.42 1.25 -15.85
N ILE A 335 17.12 0.15 -15.14
CA ILE A 335 16.01 0.09 -14.19
C ILE A 335 16.23 1.09 -13.05
N ARG A 336 17.43 1.14 -12.46
CA ARG A 336 17.81 2.10 -11.42
C ARG A 336 17.60 3.54 -11.88
N ASP A 337 18.11 3.87 -13.05
CA ASP A 337 18.06 5.24 -13.57
C ASP A 337 16.63 5.66 -13.87
N LYS A 338 15.84 4.76 -14.45
CA LYS A 338 14.41 4.97 -14.66
C LYS A 338 13.63 5.08 -13.35
N GLN A 339 13.92 4.25 -12.37
CA GLN A 339 13.29 4.33 -11.05
C GLN A 339 13.58 5.69 -10.39
N ASN A 340 14.84 6.14 -10.42
CA ASN A 340 15.23 7.45 -9.91
C ASN A 340 14.57 8.60 -10.66
N GLU A 341 14.34 8.45 -11.96
CA GLU A 341 13.59 9.40 -12.76
C GLU A 341 12.13 9.48 -12.30
N VAL A 342 11.40 8.36 -12.28
CA VAL A 342 9.98 8.28 -11.90
C VAL A 342 9.75 8.83 -10.50
N PHE A 343 10.62 8.56 -9.53
CA PHE A 343 10.51 9.07 -8.16
C PHE A 343 10.35 10.59 -8.05
N ARG A 344 10.81 11.33 -9.03
CA ARG A 344 10.70 12.81 -9.05
C ARG A 344 9.29 13.31 -9.37
N TYR A 345 8.43 12.44 -9.94
CA TYR A 345 7.13 12.80 -10.51
C TYR A 345 5.95 12.03 -9.87
N VAL A 346 6.21 11.17 -8.88
CA VAL A 346 5.22 10.27 -8.26
C VAL A 346 4.08 10.98 -7.52
N ASN A 347 4.11 12.32 -7.42
CA ASN A 347 3.00 13.08 -6.86
C ASN A 347 1.83 13.26 -7.82
N PHE A 348 2.02 13.00 -9.12
CA PHE A 348 0.96 13.05 -10.12
C PHE A 348 -0.22 12.13 -9.73
N ASP A 349 -1.43 12.50 -10.12
CA ASP A 349 -2.62 11.69 -9.86
C ASP A 349 -2.56 10.39 -10.68
N PRO A 350 -2.53 9.19 -10.04
CA PRO A 350 -2.45 7.93 -10.76
C PRO A 350 -3.70 7.60 -11.55
N VAL A 351 -4.88 8.10 -11.13
CA VAL A 351 -6.14 7.91 -11.89
C VAL A 351 -6.13 8.75 -13.15
N GLU A 352 -5.66 10.00 -13.07
CA GLU A 352 -5.45 10.85 -14.26
C GLU A 352 -4.44 10.19 -15.21
N CYS A 353 -3.35 9.67 -14.68
CA CYS A 353 -2.31 8.95 -15.44
C CYS A 353 -2.89 7.77 -16.23
N MET A 354 -3.67 6.90 -15.56
CA MET A 354 -4.28 5.73 -16.17
C MET A 354 -5.32 6.11 -17.24
N ASN A 355 -6.16 7.12 -16.96
CA ASN A 355 -7.15 7.58 -17.91
C ASN A 355 -6.50 8.19 -19.17
N TYR A 356 -5.46 9.00 -18.99
CA TYR A 356 -4.72 9.57 -20.11
C TYR A 356 -4.01 8.51 -20.95
N LYS A 357 -3.36 7.53 -20.32
CA LYS A 357 -2.78 6.36 -21.01
C LYS A 357 -3.81 5.62 -21.86
N ARG A 358 -5.00 5.37 -21.29
CA ARG A 358 -6.12 4.72 -22.01
C ARG A 358 -6.58 5.55 -23.21
N GLU A 359 -6.69 6.85 -23.04
CA GLU A 359 -7.11 7.77 -24.12
C GLU A 359 -6.11 7.79 -25.26
N VAL A 360 -4.82 7.96 -24.96
CA VAL A 360 -3.75 8.04 -25.98
C VAL A 360 -3.66 6.75 -26.80
N TYR A 361 -3.72 5.60 -26.15
CA TYR A 361 -3.60 4.30 -26.83
C TYR A 361 -4.95 3.74 -27.27
N GLN A 362 -6.05 4.44 -27.03
CA GLN A 362 -7.42 4.01 -27.33
C GLN A 362 -7.71 2.59 -26.80
N THR A 363 -7.20 2.30 -25.60
CA THR A 363 -7.30 0.98 -24.98
C THR A 363 -8.77 0.66 -24.67
N PRO A 364 -9.33 -0.45 -25.19
CA PRO A 364 -10.71 -0.83 -24.91
C PRO A 364 -10.99 -0.99 -23.40
N LEU A 365 -12.24 -0.75 -23.02
CA LEU A 365 -12.65 -0.94 -21.63
C LEU A 365 -12.45 -2.40 -21.18
N GLY A 366 -11.90 -2.61 -19.99
CA GLY A 366 -11.58 -3.94 -19.45
C GLY A 366 -10.33 -4.59 -20.04
N MET A 367 -9.57 -3.85 -20.86
CA MET A 367 -8.27 -4.28 -21.37
C MET A 367 -7.13 -3.45 -20.80
N GLY A 368 -5.95 -4.02 -20.74
CA GLY A 368 -4.72 -3.39 -20.24
C GLY A 368 -3.47 -4.12 -20.72
N TYR A 369 -2.35 -3.72 -20.17
CA TYR A 369 -1.03 -4.21 -20.57
C TYR A 369 -0.30 -4.91 -19.43
N GLU A 370 -0.53 -4.47 -18.19
CA GLU A 370 0.14 -4.94 -16.97
C GLU A 370 -0.72 -5.99 -16.26
N THR A 371 -0.09 -7.08 -15.80
CA THR A 371 -0.73 -8.14 -14.99
C THR A 371 -0.05 -8.35 -13.65
N VAL A 372 1.05 -7.62 -13.42
CA VAL A 372 1.83 -7.71 -12.19
C VAL A 372 1.95 -6.33 -11.58
N ALA A 373 1.70 -6.25 -10.28
CA ALA A 373 1.97 -5.07 -9.47
C ALA A 373 3.05 -5.40 -8.43
N LEU A 374 4.09 -4.57 -8.34
CA LEU A 374 5.12 -4.66 -7.32
C LEU A 374 4.93 -3.59 -6.26
N THR A 375 4.70 -4.02 -5.02
CA THR A 375 4.79 -3.17 -3.84
C THR A 375 6.02 -3.56 -3.03
N TYR A 376 7.02 -2.68 -2.97
CA TYR A 376 8.20 -2.88 -2.15
C TYR A 376 8.11 -2.07 -0.85
N GLN A 377 8.19 -2.76 0.28
CA GLN A 377 8.06 -2.16 1.61
C GLN A 377 9.32 -2.47 2.43
N PRO A 378 10.31 -1.57 2.45
CA PRO A 378 11.54 -1.76 3.23
C PRO A 378 11.32 -1.51 4.73
N ALA A 379 10.07 -1.42 5.18
CA ALA A 379 9.72 -1.13 6.55
C ALA A 379 10.19 -2.23 7.49
N THR A 380 10.88 -1.83 8.53
CA THR A 380 11.33 -2.70 9.64
C THR A 380 10.93 -2.07 10.97
N LEU A 381 10.53 -2.91 11.90
CA LEU A 381 10.28 -2.47 13.28
C LEU A 381 11.58 -2.20 14.04
N ARG A 382 12.72 -2.61 13.50
CA ARG A 382 14.07 -2.41 14.07
C ARG A 382 14.83 -1.24 13.43
N GLU A 383 14.16 -0.14 13.09
CA GLU A 383 14.84 1.08 12.67
C GLU A 383 15.57 1.73 13.86
N LYS A 384 16.66 2.47 13.58
CA LYS A 384 17.33 3.30 14.59
C LYS A 384 16.30 4.23 15.23
N GLY A 385 16.16 4.14 16.56
CA GLY A 385 15.20 4.93 17.34
C GLY A 385 13.93 4.18 17.77
N LEU A 386 13.75 2.92 17.38
CA LEU A 386 12.83 2.01 18.07
C LEU A 386 13.38 1.68 19.46
N VAL A 387 12.47 1.45 20.40
CA VAL A 387 12.84 0.85 21.68
C VAL A 387 13.50 -0.49 21.38
N ASP A 388 14.73 -0.64 21.82
CA ASP A 388 15.41 -1.94 21.74
C ASP A 388 14.75 -2.87 22.77
N LEU A 389 13.93 -3.79 22.25
CA LEU A 389 13.27 -4.82 23.08
C LEU A 389 14.24 -5.94 23.50
N GLY A 390 15.54 -5.82 23.14
CA GLY A 390 16.54 -6.83 23.44
C GLY A 390 16.24 -8.16 22.76
N ASP A 391 16.26 -9.26 23.54
CA ASP A 391 15.98 -10.61 23.05
C ASP A 391 14.48 -10.96 22.99
N ILE A 392 13.58 -9.99 23.19
CA ILE A 392 12.13 -10.24 23.13
C ILE A 392 11.73 -10.58 21.69
N ARG A 393 11.20 -11.78 21.53
CA ARG A 393 10.68 -12.25 20.24
C ARG A 393 9.36 -11.55 19.92
N TYR A 394 9.17 -11.19 18.67
CA TYR A 394 7.93 -10.63 18.15
C TYR A 394 7.48 -11.36 16.88
N LYS A 395 6.19 -11.29 16.61
CA LYS A 395 5.57 -11.82 15.40
C LYS A 395 4.73 -10.76 14.73
N THR A 396 4.82 -10.69 13.42
CA THR A 396 3.91 -9.90 12.59
C THR A 396 3.24 -10.82 11.58
N LYS A 397 1.95 -10.62 11.35
CA LYS A 397 1.20 -11.36 10.34
C LYS A 397 0.24 -10.45 9.60
N ARG A 398 0.09 -10.66 8.29
CA ARG A 398 -0.95 -10.05 7.48
C ARG A 398 -2.13 -11.01 7.35
N TYR A 399 -3.32 -10.43 7.26
CA TYR A 399 -4.57 -11.17 7.09
C TYR A 399 -5.23 -10.71 5.79
N GLY A 400 -5.54 -11.67 4.92
CA GLY A 400 -6.16 -11.40 3.64
C GLY A 400 -7.63 -11.02 3.78
N ASN A 401 -8.08 -10.09 2.96
CA ASN A 401 -9.50 -9.77 2.84
C ASN A 401 -10.26 -10.76 1.93
N GLY A 402 -9.57 -11.69 1.29
CA GLY A 402 -10.12 -12.72 0.41
C GLY A 402 -10.38 -12.25 -1.03
N TYR A 403 -9.98 -11.02 -1.37
CA TYR A 403 -10.16 -10.44 -2.69
C TYR A 403 -8.82 -10.16 -3.37
N TYR A 404 -8.90 -10.14 -4.67
CA TYR A 404 -7.82 -9.80 -5.58
C TYR A 404 -8.27 -8.61 -6.43
N ALA A 405 -7.52 -7.53 -6.42
CA ALA A 405 -7.70 -6.43 -7.33
C ALA A 405 -6.74 -6.61 -8.50
N ASP A 406 -7.27 -6.88 -9.66
CA ASP A 406 -6.50 -6.77 -10.90
C ASP A 406 -6.05 -5.32 -11.06
N GLY A 407 -4.75 -5.09 -10.88
CA GLY A 407 -4.11 -3.80 -11.05
C GLY A 407 -4.02 -3.39 -12.51
#